data_c09becf4e40d25aeb2bf5d99ff4d07c6
#
_entry.id   c09becf4e40d25aeb2bf5d99ff4d07c6
#
_cell.length_a   1.000
_cell.length_b   1.000
_cell.length_c   1.000
_cell.angle_alpha   90.00
_cell.angle_beta   90.00
_cell.angle_gamma   90.00
#
_symmetry.space_group_name_H-M   'P 1'
#
loop_
_entity.id
_entity.type
_entity.pdbx_description
1 polymer ?
#
loop_
_entity_poly.entity_id
_entity_poly.type
_entity_poly.pdbx_seq_one_letter_code
_entity_poly.pdbx_strand_id
1 'polypeptide(L)'
;VYKRQLEQTGNTYSINGEKIKARKKTHNKWFETQDSISYWEDFMRPKIIWKRIGSILRFSYDTTGNLGLDSTCFATGQHMAYLCCILNSLMGHYMFKDSPKTGTGDLLVSVQAIEPILIPMNKDMECLFENLLEEVLEHRSEETEKEINRLAFKLYDLSPAEINYITDFVTQSQQSQ
;
A
#
# COMPACT_ATOMS: atom_id res chain seq x y z
N VAL A 1 36.33 -9.42 7.35
CA VAL A 1 35.75 -8.88 6.10
C VAL A 1 34.35 -8.31 6.36
N TYR A 2 33.40 -9.12 6.82
CA TYR A 2 32.01 -8.71 7.01
C TYR A 2 31.82 -7.50 7.93
N LYS A 3 32.57 -7.42 9.05
CA LYS A 3 32.48 -6.27 9.95
C LYS A 3 32.86 -4.96 9.23
N ARG A 4 33.89 -4.96 8.38
CA ARG A 4 34.29 -3.78 7.62
C ARG A 4 33.23 -3.33 6.60
N GLN A 5 32.54 -4.28 5.97
CA GLN A 5 31.40 -3.96 5.09
C GLN A 5 30.23 -3.34 5.83
N LEU A 6 29.99 -3.77 7.07
CA LEU A 6 28.90 -3.29 7.91
C LEU A 6 29.22 -1.96 8.62
N GLU A 7 30.51 -1.56 8.71
CA GLU A 7 30.87 -0.26 9.29
C GLU A 7 30.19 0.88 8.53
N GLN A 8 29.69 1.86 9.25
CA GLN A 8 28.97 3.00 8.69
C GLN A 8 29.89 4.22 8.57
N THR A 9 31.03 4.03 7.89
CA THR A 9 32.08 5.04 7.74
C THR A 9 32.10 5.71 6.37
N GLY A 10 31.48 5.09 5.37
CA GLY A 10 31.56 5.51 3.96
C GLY A 10 32.92 5.19 3.31
N ASN A 11 33.86 4.59 4.04
CA ASN A 11 35.22 4.33 3.56
C ASN A 11 35.30 3.11 2.63
N THR A 12 36.34 3.07 1.84
CA THR A 12 36.74 1.87 1.07
C THR A 12 38.01 1.31 1.70
N TYR A 13 37.99 0.02 2.01
CA TYR A 13 39.11 -0.73 2.58
C TYR A 13 39.71 -1.66 1.52
N SER A 14 41.00 -1.87 1.56
CA SER A 14 41.68 -2.95 0.80
C SER A 14 41.99 -4.09 1.76
N ILE A 15 41.40 -5.27 1.52
CA ILE A 15 41.62 -6.47 2.33
C ILE A 15 41.96 -7.62 1.37
N ASN A 16 43.11 -8.21 1.53
CA ASN A 16 43.61 -9.30 0.68
C ASN A 16 43.60 -8.96 -0.83
N GLY A 17 43.86 -7.69 -1.18
CA GLY A 17 43.85 -7.23 -2.57
C GLY A 17 42.48 -6.84 -3.13
N GLU A 18 41.40 -7.10 -2.42
CA GLU A 18 40.07 -6.72 -2.80
C GLU A 18 39.62 -5.38 -2.18
N LYS A 19 38.95 -4.55 -2.95
CA LYS A 19 38.37 -3.30 -2.48
C LYS A 19 36.99 -3.55 -1.90
N ILE A 20 36.79 -3.32 -0.61
CA ILE A 20 35.56 -3.49 0.12
C ILE A 20 35.02 -2.11 0.52
N LYS A 21 33.85 -1.75 0.04
CA LYS A 21 33.18 -0.50 0.39
C LYS A 21 32.30 -0.71 1.63
N ALA A 22 32.53 0.09 2.67
CA ALA A 22 31.63 0.18 3.82
C ALA A 22 30.30 0.85 3.45
N ARG A 23 29.29 0.73 4.34
CA ARG A 23 28.04 1.45 4.22
C ARG A 23 28.26 2.97 4.24
N LYS A 24 27.26 3.74 3.81
CA LYS A 24 27.34 5.21 3.85
C LYS A 24 27.70 5.69 5.27
N LYS A 25 28.33 6.85 5.38
CA LYS A 25 28.70 7.42 6.68
C LYS A 25 27.45 7.82 7.47
N THR A 26 27.35 7.30 8.70
CA THR A 26 26.35 7.68 9.70
C THR A 26 27.02 7.77 11.07
N HIS A 27 26.26 8.09 12.11
CA HIS A 27 26.72 8.01 13.51
C HIS A 27 26.43 6.67 14.19
N ASN A 28 25.79 5.74 13.45
CA ASN A 28 25.36 4.45 13.96
C ASN A 28 26.52 3.45 14.04
N LYS A 29 26.41 2.49 14.93
CA LYS A 29 27.37 1.40 15.06
C LYS A 29 27.22 0.39 13.92
N TRP A 30 28.25 -0.43 13.68
CA TRP A 30 28.27 -1.39 12.59
C TRP A 30 27.12 -2.43 12.61
N PHE A 31 26.54 -2.70 13.78
CA PHE A 31 25.42 -3.64 13.96
C PHE A 31 24.04 -2.97 13.95
N GLU A 32 24.00 -1.65 13.92
CA GLU A 32 22.76 -0.89 13.86
C GLU A 32 22.30 -0.70 12.40
N THR A 33 21.02 -0.36 12.20
CA THR A 33 20.48 -0.03 10.88
C THR A 33 21.18 1.21 10.31
N GLN A 34 21.30 1.25 8.99
CA GLN A 34 21.92 2.39 8.31
C GLN A 34 21.02 3.63 8.33
N ASP A 35 19.74 3.41 8.15
CA ASP A 35 18.72 4.44 8.15
C ASP A 35 17.84 4.34 9.41
N SER A 36 17.31 5.47 9.85
CA SER A 36 16.43 5.50 11.01
C SER A 36 15.13 4.78 10.71
N ILE A 37 14.66 4.00 11.69
CA ILE A 37 13.33 3.37 11.71
C ILE A 37 12.51 3.96 12.87
N SER A 38 12.49 5.29 12.99
CA SER A 38 11.75 6.00 14.05
C SER A 38 10.24 5.73 14.04
N TYR A 39 9.72 5.22 12.92
CA TYR A 39 8.32 4.82 12.73
C TYR A 39 8.06 3.34 13.06
N TRP A 40 8.98 2.68 13.75
CA TRP A 40 8.85 1.24 14.03
C TRP A 40 7.58 0.90 14.82
N GLU A 41 7.13 1.79 15.72
CA GLU A 41 5.92 1.61 16.51
C GLU A 41 4.65 1.63 15.65
N ASP A 42 4.69 2.27 14.49
CA ASP A 42 3.58 2.33 13.55
C ASP A 42 3.25 0.96 12.95
N PHE A 43 4.23 0.04 12.90
CA PHE A 43 3.97 -1.33 12.47
C PHE A 43 3.04 -2.09 13.43
N MET A 44 2.95 -1.69 14.69
CA MET A 44 2.09 -2.32 15.71
C MET A 44 0.65 -1.80 15.69
N ARG A 45 0.38 -0.75 14.92
CA ARG A 45 -0.96 -0.16 14.80
C ARG A 45 -1.75 -0.83 13.68
N PRO A 46 -3.09 -0.77 13.73
CA PRO A 46 -3.92 -1.09 12.56
C PRO A 46 -3.44 -0.31 11.33
N LYS A 47 -3.25 -1.01 10.23
CA LYS A 47 -2.67 -0.44 9.02
C LYS A 47 -3.18 -1.08 7.76
N ILE A 48 -3.02 -0.36 6.66
CA ILE A 48 -3.19 -0.87 5.31
C ILE A 48 -1.81 -1.12 4.73
N ILE A 49 -1.60 -2.30 4.16
CA ILE A 49 -0.35 -2.69 3.48
C ILE A 49 -0.65 -2.96 2.01
N TRP A 50 0.22 -2.49 1.12
CA TRP A 50 0.11 -2.79 -0.31
C TRP A 50 1.47 -2.96 -0.97
N LYS A 51 1.49 -3.67 -2.09
CA LYS A 51 2.68 -3.77 -2.95
C LYS A 51 2.92 -2.45 -3.67
N ARG A 52 4.17 -1.95 -3.62
CA ARG A 52 4.55 -0.74 -4.35
C ARG A 52 4.49 -0.90 -5.86
N ILE A 53 4.76 -2.10 -6.37
CA ILE A 53 4.71 -2.44 -7.80
C ILE A 53 3.91 -3.73 -7.96
N GLY A 54 2.94 -3.74 -8.85
CA GLY A 54 2.16 -4.94 -9.15
C GLY A 54 1.18 -4.75 -10.28
N SER A 55 0.85 -5.84 -10.96
CA SER A 55 -0.15 -5.87 -12.02
C SER A 55 -1.55 -5.63 -11.45
N ILE A 56 -1.85 -6.18 -10.28
CA ILE A 56 -3.13 -6.00 -9.60
C ILE A 56 -2.90 -5.24 -8.30
N LEU A 57 -3.59 -4.12 -8.17
CA LEU A 57 -3.59 -3.32 -6.95
C LEU A 57 -4.47 -3.98 -5.89
N ARG A 58 -3.89 -4.24 -4.72
CA ARG A 58 -4.59 -4.81 -3.56
C ARG A 58 -4.07 -4.17 -2.29
N PHE A 59 -5.00 -3.82 -1.43
CA PHE A 59 -4.75 -3.26 -0.11
C PHE A 59 -5.18 -4.27 0.95
N SER A 60 -4.26 -4.67 1.82
CA SER A 60 -4.51 -5.61 2.91
C SER A 60 -4.62 -4.87 4.22
N TYR A 61 -5.66 -5.16 4.99
CA TYR A 61 -5.82 -4.64 6.34
C TYR A 61 -5.10 -5.56 7.33
N ASP A 62 -4.25 -4.99 8.18
CA ASP A 62 -3.48 -5.73 9.18
C ASP A 62 -3.58 -5.09 10.56
N THR A 63 -4.00 -5.89 11.54
CA THR A 63 -4.09 -5.55 12.97
C THR A 63 -3.13 -6.36 13.83
N THR A 64 -2.31 -7.23 13.21
CA THR A 64 -1.48 -8.21 13.91
C THR A 64 -0.04 -7.77 14.14
N GLY A 65 0.34 -6.58 13.66
CA GLY A 65 1.69 -6.06 13.82
C GLY A 65 2.71 -6.62 12.84
N ASN A 66 2.28 -7.16 11.69
CA ASN A 66 3.19 -7.66 10.67
C ASN A 66 4.11 -6.57 10.13
N LEU A 67 5.37 -6.94 9.89
CA LEU A 67 6.37 -6.08 9.28
C LEU A 67 6.33 -6.23 7.76
N GLY A 68 6.40 -5.10 7.04
CA GLY A 68 6.51 -5.09 5.59
C GLY A 68 7.96 -5.24 5.11
N LEU A 69 8.14 -5.77 3.90
CA LEU A 69 9.41 -5.76 3.18
C LEU A 69 9.59 -4.42 2.45
N ASP A 70 10.78 -4.17 1.93
CA ASP A 70 11.13 -2.98 1.13
C ASP A 70 10.28 -2.80 -0.14
N SER A 71 9.69 -3.88 -0.64
CA SER A 71 8.77 -3.89 -1.79
C SER A 71 7.33 -3.50 -1.43
N THR A 72 7.03 -3.30 -0.15
CA THR A 72 5.70 -2.93 0.35
C THR A 72 5.69 -1.50 0.89
N CYS A 73 4.54 -0.87 0.79
CA CYS A 73 4.22 0.36 1.48
C CYS A 73 3.14 0.08 2.54
N PHE A 74 3.03 0.94 3.54
CA PHE A 74 1.94 0.88 4.49
C PHE A 74 1.47 2.28 4.89
N ALA A 75 0.24 2.36 5.36
CA ALA A 75 -0.33 3.54 5.97
C ALA A 75 -1.01 3.16 7.29
N THR A 76 -0.86 3.99 8.30
CA THR A 76 -1.51 3.85 9.60
C THR A 76 -2.14 5.18 10.02
N GLY A 77 -3.16 5.12 10.87
CA GLY A 77 -3.88 6.31 11.32
C GLY A 77 -5.32 5.99 11.71
N GLN A 78 -6.17 7.00 11.56
CA GLN A 78 -7.61 6.85 11.75
C GLN A 78 -8.27 6.30 10.48
N HIS A 79 -9.45 5.69 10.61
CA HIS A 79 -10.30 5.24 9.49
C HIS A 79 -9.68 4.19 8.56
N MET A 80 -8.69 3.41 9.03
CA MET A 80 -7.96 2.48 8.18
C MET A 80 -8.85 1.39 7.57
N ALA A 81 -9.82 0.86 8.32
CA ALA A 81 -10.78 -0.13 7.81
C ALA A 81 -11.65 0.46 6.69
N TYR A 82 -12.22 1.65 6.91
CA TYR A 82 -12.97 2.41 5.92
C TYR A 82 -12.17 2.65 4.63
N LEU A 83 -10.95 3.16 4.78
CA LEU A 83 -10.06 3.43 3.65
C LEU A 83 -9.67 2.15 2.90
N CYS A 84 -9.45 1.04 3.62
CA CYS A 84 -9.13 -0.24 3.01
C CYS A 84 -10.25 -0.74 2.09
N CYS A 85 -11.51 -0.66 2.53
CA CYS A 85 -12.66 -1.02 1.71
C CYS A 85 -12.76 -0.17 0.45
N ILE A 86 -12.66 1.16 0.58
CA ILE A 86 -12.78 2.08 -0.56
C ILE A 86 -11.64 1.87 -1.56
N LEU A 87 -10.40 1.73 -1.10
CA LEU A 87 -9.24 1.52 -1.97
C LEU A 87 -9.29 0.17 -2.72
N ASN A 88 -9.95 -0.85 -2.16
CA ASN A 88 -10.17 -2.14 -2.84
C ASN A 88 -11.43 -2.18 -3.72
N SER A 89 -12.30 -1.17 -3.64
CA SER A 89 -13.49 -1.09 -4.49
C SER A 89 -13.15 -0.77 -5.95
N LEU A 90 -14.12 -0.95 -6.85
CA LEU A 90 -13.99 -0.52 -8.26
C LEU A 90 -13.68 0.98 -8.37
N MET A 91 -14.29 1.81 -7.51
CA MET A 91 -13.96 3.23 -7.45
C MET A 91 -12.50 3.47 -7.04
N GLY A 92 -12.02 2.74 -6.03
CA GLY A 92 -10.62 2.78 -5.60
C GLY A 92 -9.67 2.42 -6.74
N HIS A 93 -9.92 1.33 -7.43
CA HIS A 93 -9.12 0.93 -8.60
C HIS A 93 -9.13 1.99 -9.71
N TYR A 94 -10.27 2.61 -9.96
CA TYR A 94 -10.39 3.67 -10.97
C TYR A 94 -9.58 4.93 -10.59
N MET A 95 -9.47 5.28 -9.31
CA MET A 95 -8.67 6.42 -8.86
C MET A 95 -7.18 6.30 -9.19
N PHE A 96 -6.69 5.07 -9.39
CA PHE A 96 -5.30 4.81 -9.79
C PHE A 96 -5.08 4.70 -11.31
N LYS A 97 -6.09 5.01 -12.14
CA LYS A 97 -6.02 4.88 -13.62
C LYS A 97 -4.83 5.61 -14.25
N ASP A 98 -4.45 6.74 -13.69
CA ASP A 98 -3.36 7.60 -14.16
C ASP A 98 -2.03 7.37 -13.40
N SER A 99 -1.97 6.34 -12.55
CA SER A 99 -0.73 6.02 -11.84
C SER A 99 0.38 5.63 -12.80
N PRO A 100 1.63 6.01 -12.51
CA PRO A 100 2.77 5.60 -13.31
C PRO A 100 2.83 4.08 -13.48
N LYS A 101 3.31 3.64 -14.64
CA LYS A 101 3.53 2.21 -14.94
C LYS A 101 5.00 1.93 -15.13
N THR A 102 5.43 0.73 -14.79
CA THR A 102 6.76 0.22 -15.12
C THR A 102 6.88 -0.07 -16.61
N GLY A 103 8.08 -0.32 -17.10
CA GLY A 103 8.28 -0.75 -18.49
C GLY A 103 7.60 -2.08 -18.85
N THR A 104 7.21 -2.87 -17.83
CA THR A 104 6.45 -4.13 -18.00
C THR A 104 4.93 -3.93 -17.92
N GLY A 105 4.47 -2.70 -17.68
CA GLY A 105 3.04 -2.36 -17.59
C GLY A 105 2.45 -2.43 -16.18
N ASP A 106 3.20 -2.88 -15.18
CA ASP A 106 2.75 -2.92 -13.79
C ASP A 106 2.52 -1.52 -13.22
N LEU A 107 1.51 -1.37 -12.38
CA LEU A 107 1.23 -0.12 -11.67
C LEU A 107 2.33 0.16 -10.62
N LEU A 108 2.79 1.40 -10.58
CA LEU A 108 3.70 1.91 -9.55
C LEU A 108 2.91 2.73 -8.55
N VAL A 109 2.47 2.08 -7.46
CA VAL A 109 1.66 2.69 -6.41
C VAL A 109 2.52 2.98 -5.18
N SER A 110 3.35 4.00 -5.30
CA SER A 110 4.11 4.54 -4.17
C SER A 110 3.23 5.40 -3.26
N VAL A 111 3.78 5.85 -2.13
CA VAL A 111 3.11 6.80 -1.24
C VAL A 111 2.67 8.06 -2.01
N GLN A 112 3.52 8.56 -2.91
CA GLN A 112 3.22 9.74 -3.73
C GLN A 112 2.03 9.54 -4.69
N ALA A 113 1.71 8.31 -5.07
CA ALA A 113 0.54 8.01 -5.89
C ALA A 113 -0.76 7.96 -5.08
N ILE A 114 -0.68 7.64 -3.79
CA ILE A 114 -1.85 7.56 -2.89
C ILE A 114 -2.14 8.92 -2.24
N GLU A 115 -1.12 9.66 -1.85
CA GLU A 115 -1.26 10.91 -1.09
C GLU A 115 -2.23 11.94 -1.71
N PRO A 116 -2.29 12.13 -3.04
CA PRO A 116 -3.22 13.08 -3.65
C PRO A 116 -4.66 12.57 -3.78
N ILE A 117 -4.94 11.30 -3.46
CA ILE A 117 -6.28 10.72 -3.60
C ILE A 117 -7.19 11.27 -2.50
N LEU A 118 -8.28 11.89 -2.92
CA LEU A 118 -9.29 12.44 -2.03
C LEU A 118 -10.41 11.42 -1.83
N ILE A 119 -10.62 11.02 -0.58
CA ILE A 119 -11.70 10.11 -0.20
C ILE A 119 -12.67 10.89 0.69
N PRO A 120 -13.95 11.03 0.29
CA PRO A 120 -14.95 11.67 1.12
C PRO A 120 -15.13 10.92 2.44
N MET A 121 -15.26 11.64 3.55
CA MET A 121 -15.54 11.05 4.85
C MET A 121 -17.04 11.14 5.16
N ASN A 122 -17.63 10.00 5.46
CA ASN A 122 -19.04 9.90 5.86
C ASN A 122 -19.15 8.97 7.07
N LYS A 123 -19.43 9.56 8.24
CA LYS A 123 -19.47 8.82 9.52
C LYS A 123 -20.54 7.75 9.56
N ASP A 124 -21.70 7.98 8.91
CA ASP A 124 -22.79 6.99 8.89
C ASP A 124 -22.43 5.77 8.04
N MET A 125 -21.60 5.96 7.03
CA MET A 125 -21.11 4.87 6.16
C MET A 125 -19.86 4.19 6.72
N GLU A 126 -19.12 4.83 7.59
CA GLU A 126 -17.89 4.27 8.16
C GLU A 126 -18.15 2.94 8.88
N CYS A 127 -19.12 2.90 9.78
CA CYS A 127 -19.50 1.68 10.49
C CYS A 127 -19.96 0.56 9.53
N LEU A 128 -20.63 0.93 8.42
CA LEU A 128 -21.05 -0.06 7.42
C LEU A 128 -19.83 -0.69 6.72
N PHE A 129 -18.85 0.12 6.33
CA PHE A 129 -17.62 -0.38 5.72
C PHE A 129 -16.77 -1.21 6.69
N GLU A 130 -16.72 -0.82 7.98
CA GLU A 130 -16.02 -1.60 9.01
C GLU A 130 -16.63 -3.00 9.16
N ASN A 131 -17.96 -3.10 9.26
CA ASN A 131 -18.67 -4.38 9.34
C ASN A 131 -18.42 -5.24 8.08
N LEU A 132 -18.50 -4.64 6.89
CA LEU A 132 -18.22 -5.35 5.63
C LEU A 132 -16.76 -5.83 5.54
N LEU A 133 -15.81 -5.05 6.07
CA LEU A 133 -14.42 -5.51 6.13
C LEU A 133 -14.27 -6.72 7.04
N GLU A 134 -14.91 -6.73 8.21
CA GLU A 134 -14.92 -7.90 9.11
C GLU A 134 -15.48 -9.12 8.40
N GLU A 135 -16.61 -8.99 7.70
CA GLU A 135 -17.18 -10.08 6.89
C GLU A 135 -16.20 -10.60 5.84
N VAL A 136 -15.53 -9.70 5.10
CA VAL A 136 -14.53 -10.09 4.09
C VAL A 136 -13.35 -10.81 4.71
N LEU A 137 -12.90 -10.39 5.90
CA LEU A 137 -11.77 -11.01 6.59
C LEU A 137 -12.12 -12.40 7.15
N GLU A 138 -13.37 -12.61 7.55
CA GLU A 138 -13.87 -13.91 8.01
C GLU A 138 -14.19 -14.83 6.85
N HIS A 139 -14.96 -14.34 5.90
CA HIS A 139 -15.41 -15.09 4.73
C HIS A 139 -15.64 -14.17 3.53
N ARG A 140 -14.66 -14.15 2.62
CA ARG A 140 -14.76 -13.37 1.39
C ARG A 140 -15.88 -13.91 0.51
N SER A 141 -16.86 -13.06 0.17
CA SER A 141 -17.95 -13.38 -0.74
C SER A 141 -18.09 -12.33 -1.84
N GLU A 142 -18.66 -12.74 -2.98
CA GLU A 142 -18.95 -11.83 -4.09
C GLU A 142 -20.03 -10.81 -3.70
N GLU A 143 -20.98 -11.21 -2.87
CA GLU A 143 -22.06 -10.36 -2.36
C GLU A 143 -21.50 -9.21 -1.51
N THR A 144 -20.59 -9.52 -0.59
CA THR A 144 -19.94 -8.51 0.26
C THR A 144 -19.10 -7.53 -0.58
N GLU A 145 -18.39 -8.03 -1.60
CA GLU A 145 -17.64 -7.17 -2.54
C GLU A 145 -18.57 -6.27 -3.36
N LYS A 146 -19.72 -6.76 -3.82
CA LYS A 146 -20.74 -5.94 -4.51
C LYS A 146 -21.29 -4.85 -3.61
N GLU A 147 -21.54 -5.16 -2.34
CA GLU A 147 -22.05 -4.18 -1.40
C GLU A 147 -21.00 -3.08 -1.10
N ILE A 148 -19.73 -3.45 -0.94
CA ILE A 148 -18.63 -2.47 -0.81
C ILE A 148 -18.59 -1.55 -2.03
N ASN A 149 -18.69 -2.09 -3.24
CA ASN A 149 -18.69 -1.29 -4.48
C ASN A 149 -19.91 -0.36 -4.53
N ARG A 150 -21.11 -0.87 -4.18
CA ARG A 150 -22.34 -0.07 -4.15
C ARG A 150 -22.23 1.11 -3.17
N LEU A 151 -21.70 0.87 -1.98
CA LEU A 151 -21.47 1.92 -0.99
C LEU A 151 -20.39 2.92 -1.44
N ALA A 152 -19.31 2.45 -2.04
CA ALA A 152 -18.27 3.32 -2.58
C ALA A 152 -18.84 4.24 -3.68
N PHE A 153 -19.61 3.73 -4.62
CA PHE A 153 -20.25 4.55 -5.65
C PHE A 153 -21.22 5.58 -5.06
N LYS A 154 -22.01 5.18 -4.05
CA LYS A 154 -22.90 6.09 -3.32
C LYS A 154 -22.12 7.18 -2.59
N LEU A 155 -20.97 6.87 -2.02
CA LEU A 155 -20.12 7.82 -1.31
C LEU A 155 -19.66 8.96 -2.22
N TYR A 156 -19.41 8.66 -3.50
CA TYR A 156 -18.99 9.64 -4.50
C TYR A 156 -20.18 10.23 -5.30
N ASP A 157 -21.42 9.91 -4.92
CA ASP A 157 -22.65 10.39 -5.56
C ASP A 157 -22.66 10.18 -7.08
N LEU A 158 -22.22 8.99 -7.53
CA LEU A 158 -22.08 8.68 -8.95
C LEU A 158 -23.44 8.37 -9.59
N SER A 159 -23.63 8.89 -10.79
CA SER A 159 -24.74 8.54 -11.66
C SER A 159 -24.61 7.11 -12.22
N PRO A 160 -25.73 6.46 -12.64
CA PRO A 160 -25.66 5.13 -13.27
C PRO A 160 -24.72 5.06 -14.49
N ALA A 161 -24.61 6.12 -15.28
CA ALA A 161 -23.72 6.19 -16.41
C ALA A 161 -22.22 6.16 -16.01
N GLU A 162 -21.86 6.90 -14.94
CA GLU A 162 -20.52 6.91 -14.39
C GLU A 162 -20.16 5.58 -13.74
N ILE A 163 -21.09 4.95 -13.03
CA ILE A 163 -20.90 3.61 -12.45
C ILE A 163 -20.60 2.59 -13.55
N ASN A 164 -21.38 2.58 -14.63
CA ASN A 164 -21.16 1.68 -15.76
C ASN A 164 -19.77 1.94 -16.39
N TYR A 165 -19.42 3.20 -16.63
CA TYR A 165 -18.11 3.56 -17.20
C TYR A 165 -16.96 3.07 -16.33
N ILE A 166 -17.00 3.30 -15.02
CA ILE A 166 -15.95 2.86 -14.06
C ILE A 166 -15.85 1.34 -14.03
N THR A 167 -17.00 0.66 -13.99
CA THR A 167 -17.05 -0.81 -13.97
C THR A 167 -16.42 -1.41 -15.22
N ASP A 168 -16.80 -0.91 -16.40
CA ASP A 168 -16.25 -1.37 -17.68
C ASP A 168 -14.75 -1.09 -17.77
N PHE A 169 -14.32 0.12 -17.40
CA PHE A 169 -12.91 0.50 -17.40
C PHE A 169 -12.05 -0.42 -16.54
N VAL A 170 -12.45 -0.67 -15.28
CA VAL A 170 -11.68 -1.50 -14.35
C VAL A 170 -11.66 -2.95 -14.82
N THR A 171 -12.80 -3.49 -15.29
CA THR A 171 -12.90 -4.86 -15.80
C THR A 171 -12.00 -5.09 -17.01
N GLN A 172 -12.01 -4.18 -17.99
CA GLN A 172 -11.13 -4.25 -19.17
C GLN A 172 -9.66 -4.14 -18.79
N SER A 173 -9.32 -3.26 -17.84
CA SER A 173 -7.94 -3.10 -17.37
C SER A 173 -7.39 -4.35 -16.69
N GLN A 174 -8.24 -5.11 -16.01
CA GLN A 174 -7.85 -6.36 -15.34
C GLN A 174 -7.72 -7.55 -16.31
N GLN A 175 -8.45 -7.55 -17.42
CA GLN A 175 -8.36 -8.59 -18.45
C GLN A 175 -7.15 -8.42 -19.38
N SER A 176 -6.58 -7.22 -19.44
CA SER A 176 -5.46 -6.87 -20.31
C SER A 176 -4.08 -7.08 -19.67
N GLN A 177 -4.06 -7.58 -18.43
CA GLN A 177 -2.86 -7.87 -17.63
C GLN A 177 -2.63 -9.37 -17.50
#